data_bba4095f90462be884adf220255539ea
#
_entry.id   bba4095f90462be884adf220255539ea
#
_cell.length_a   1.000
_cell.length_b   1.000
_cell.length_c   1.000
_cell.angle_alpha   90.00
_cell.angle_beta   90.00
_cell.angle_gamma   90.00
#
_symmetry.space_group_name_H-M   'P 1'
#
loop_
_entity.id
_entity.type
_entity.pdbx_description
1 polymer ?
#
loop_
_entity_poly.entity_id
_entity_poly.type
_entity_poly.pdbx_seq_one_letter_code
_entity_poly.pdbx_strand_id
1 'polypeptide(L)'
;MLGIRYRLLFLVLDGVADSLLDPVTTLEKASKPGLDKIARDGICGVMYVLGRGIAPESDEAVISLFGYNPHEVYTGRGPIEAVGVGLSIREGYEIAFRANFATIDPLTKKIIDRRVGRSLSGEEARELAKSLDNMDLGIYDGYALSLIHI
;
A
#
# COMPACT_ATOMS: atom_id res chain seq x y z
N MET A 1 -22.26 -38.97 -4.65
CA MET A 1 -21.69 -37.94 -5.53
C MET A 1 -20.42 -37.39 -4.91
N LEU A 2 -19.26 -37.70 -5.48
CA LEU A 2 -18.00 -37.06 -5.10
C LEU A 2 -18.05 -35.59 -5.57
N GLY A 3 -18.29 -34.68 -4.67
CA GLY A 3 -18.32 -33.26 -4.99
C GLY A 3 -16.94 -32.82 -5.47
N ILE A 4 -16.86 -32.27 -6.68
CA ILE A 4 -15.65 -31.65 -7.22
C ILE A 4 -15.31 -30.47 -6.30
N ARG A 5 -14.18 -30.55 -5.61
CA ARG A 5 -13.66 -29.45 -4.79
C ARG A 5 -12.80 -28.56 -5.70
N TYR A 6 -13.32 -27.39 -6.02
CA TYR A 6 -12.52 -26.36 -6.68
C TYR A 6 -11.62 -25.66 -5.65
N ARG A 7 -10.41 -25.34 -6.06
CA ARG A 7 -9.50 -24.46 -5.34
C ARG A 7 -9.31 -23.20 -6.18
N LEU A 8 -9.52 -22.05 -5.58
CA LEU A 8 -9.26 -20.76 -6.21
C LEU A 8 -7.91 -20.23 -5.70
N LEU A 9 -7.02 -19.90 -6.62
CA LEU A 9 -5.81 -19.13 -6.35
C LEU A 9 -5.98 -17.74 -6.96
N PHE A 10 -5.94 -16.73 -6.11
CA PHE A 10 -5.98 -15.33 -6.52
C PHE A 10 -4.57 -14.74 -6.38
N LEU A 11 -3.92 -14.45 -7.52
CA LEU A 11 -2.56 -13.95 -7.59
C LEU A 11 -2.56 -12.51 -8.08
N VAL A 12 -2.13 -11.58 -7.25
CA VAL A 12 -1.97 -10.16 -7.59
C VAL A 12 -0.49 -9.88 -7.78
N LEU A 13 -0.13 -9.40 -8.97
CA LEU A 13 1.23 -8.93 -9.28
C LEU A 13 1.22 -7.39 -9.25
N ASP A 14 1.51 -6.85 -8.07
CA ASP A 14 1.52 -5.40 -7.88
C ASP A 14 2.68 -4.75 -8.63
N GLY A 15 2.41 -3.59 -9.24
CA GLY A 15 3.43 -2.81 -9.96
C GLY A 15 3.91 -3.41 -11.28
N VAL A 16 3.25 -4.45 -11.81
CA VAL A 16 3.64 -5.08 -13.09
C VAL A 16 3.13 -4.31 -14.31
N ALA A 17 2.05 -3.55 -14.15
CA ALA A 17 1.48 -2.75 -15.23
C ALA A 17 2.46 -1.67 -15.69
N ASP A 18 2.52 -1.47 -17.01
CA ASP A 18 3.38 -0.49 -17.66
C ASP A 18 2.57 0.40 -18.60
N SER A 19 3.15 1.50 -19.04
CA SER A 19 2.50 2.40 -19.99
C SER A 19 2.39 1.75 -21.37
N LEU A 20 1.18 1.74 -21.93
CA LEU A 20 0.96 1.30 -23.31
C LEU A 20 1.37 2.36 -24.36
N LEU A 21 1.89 3.52 -23.91
CA LEU A 21 2.46 4.54 -24.78
C LEU A 21 3.90 4.20 -25.20
N ASP A 22 4.56 3.32 -24.45
CA ASP A 22 5.87 2.84 -24.80
C ASP A 22 5.77 1.75 -25.88
N PRO A 23 6.69 1.72 -26.84
CA PRO A 23 6.63 0.75 -27.96
C PRO A 23 6.77 -0.70 -27.51
N VAL A 24 7.37 -0.95 -26.35
CA VAL A 24 7.51 -2.28 -25.75
C VAL A 24 7.48 -2.14 -24.22
N THR A 25 6.58 -2.82 -23.56
CA THR A 25 6.47 -2.80 -22.09
C THR A 25 7.57 -3.63 -21.42
N THR A 26 7.84 -3.35 -20.15
CA THR A 26 8.77 -4.14 -19.34
C THR A 26 8.33 -5.60 -19.25
N LEU A 27 7.02 -5.83 -19.13
CA LEU A 27 6.44 -7.18 -19.07
C LEU A 27 6.67 -7.95 -20.38
N GLU A 28 6.55 -7.30 -21.54
CA GLU A 28 6.84 -7.93 -22.84
C GLU A 28 8.31 -8.34 -22.96
N LYS A 29 9.23 -7.56 -22.42
CA LYS A 29 10.69 -7.87 -22.44
C LYS A 29 11.09 -8.97 -21.45
N ALA A 30 10.31 -9.18 -20.39
CA ALA A 30 10.63 -10.13 -19.35
C ALA A 30 10.45 -11.58 -19.80
N SER A 31 11.33 -12.47 -19.37
CA SER A 31 11.15 -13.91 -19.52
C SER A 31 10.13 -14.39 -18.49
N LYS A 32 8.93 -14.75 -18.94
CA LYS A 32 7.80 -15.09 -18.07
C LYS A 32 6.98 -16.29 -18.59
N PRO A 33 7.62 -17.44 -18.84
CA PRO A 33 6.98 -18.57 -19.52
C PRO A 33 5.72 -19.09 -18.79
N GLY A 34 5.66 -18.96 -17.45
CA GLY A 34 4.49 -19.32 -16.65
C GLY A 34 3.30 -18.42 -16.92
N LEU A 35 3.50 -17.10 -16.91
CA LEU A 35 2.44 -16.12 -17.22
C LEU A 35 2.00 -16.23 -18.68
N ASP A 36 2.94 -16.41 -19.62
CA ASP A 36 2.63 -16.59 -21.02
C ASP A 36 1.79 -17.84 -21.26
N LYS A 37 2.06 -18.92 -20.52
CA LYS A 37 1.24 -20.13 -20.58
C LYS A 37 -0.17 -19.89 -20.05
N ILE A 38 -0.32 -19.23 -18.89
CA ILE A 38 -1.63 -18.91 -18.32
C ILE A 38 -2.43 -18.01 -19.25
N ALA A 39 -1.80 -16.99 -19.84
CA ALA A 39 -2.45 -16.08 -20.77
C ALA A 39 -2.89 -16.78 -22.07
N ARG A 40 -2.13 -17.75 -22.55
CA ARG A 40 -2.47 -18.53 -23.76
C ARG A 40 -3.61 -19.51 -23.52
N ASP A 41 -3.60 -20.18 -22.38
CA ASP A 41 -4.54 -21.27 -22.08
C ASP A 41 -5.79 -20.77 -21.35
N GLY A 42 -5.79 -19.53 -20.85
CA GLY A 42 -6.85 -18.91 -20.07
C GLY A 42 -7.63 -17.83 -20.82
N ILE A 43 -8.34 -17.03 -20.06
CA ILE A 43 -9.10 -15.88 -20.56
C ILE A 43 -8.43 -14.61 -20.03
N CYS A 44 -8.10 -13.68 -20.92
CA CYS A 44 -7.51 -12.40 -20.60
C CYS A 44 -8.53 -11.26 -20.75
N GLY A 45 -8.34 -10.19 -19.98
CA GLY A 45 -9.18 -9.01 -20.07
C GLY A 45 -8.53 -7.80 -19.42
N VAL A 46 -9.19 -6.64 -19.54
CA VAL A 46 -8.80 -5.40 -18.91
C VAL A 46 -9.78 -5.09 -17.78
N MET A 47 -9.25 -4.72 -16.62
CA MET A 47 -10.06 -4.36 -15.46
C MET A 47 -9.66 -2.97 -14.96
N TYR A 48 -10.65 -2.13 -14.75
CA TYR A 48 -10.51 -0.85 -14.04
C TYR A 48 -10.83 -1.09 -12.57
N VAL A 49 -9.82 -1.21 -11.75
CA VAL A 49 -9.96 -1.63 -10.34
C VAL A 49 -10.81 -0.66 -9.52
N LEU A 50 -10.62 0.65 -9.70
CA LEU A 50 -11.39 1.70 -9.00
C LEU A 50 -12.36 2.44 -9.92
N GLY A 51 -12.32 2.17 -11.21
CA GLY A 51 -13.08 2.88 -12.22
C GLY A 51 -12.19 3.54 -13.26
N ARG A 52 -12.80 3.92 -14.38
CA ARG A 52 -12.09 4.50 -15.51
C ARG A 52 -11.51 5.87 -15.15
N GLY A 53 -10.22 6.07 -15.40
CA GLY A 53 -9.53 7.34 -15.17
C GLY A 53 -9.06 7.55 -13.72
N ILE A 54 -9.29 6.60 -12.83
CA ILE A 54 -8.82 6.66 -11.44
C ILE A 54 -7.56 5.82 -11.31
N ALA A 55 -6.46 6.46 -10.91
CA ALA A 55 -5.21 5.76 -10.59
C ALA A 55 -5.35 5.08 -9.22
N PRO A 56 -5.23 3.75 -9.13
CA PRO A 56 -5.43 3.05 -7.86
C PRO A 56 -4.21 3.19 -6.94
N GLU A 57 -4.46 3.46 -5.66
CA GLU A 57 -3.53 3.13 -4.59
C GLU A 57 -3.69 1.64 -4.25
N SER A 58 -2.61 1.01 -3.77
CA SER A 58 -2.59 -0.45 -3.57
C SER A 58 -3.64 -0.95 -2.58
N ASP A 59 -3.88 -0.21 -1.52
CA ASP A 59 -4.86 -0.53 -0.49
C ASP A 59 -6.32 -0.43 -1.00
N GLU A 60 -6.67 0.65 -1.70
CA GLU A 60 -7.98 0.79 -2.35
C GLU A 60 -8.19 -0.30 -3.41
N ALA A 61 -7.14 -0.57 -4.20
CA ALA A 61 -7.18 -1.61 -5.21
C ALA A 61 -7.47 -2.99 -4.61
N VAL A 62 -6.78 -3.35 -3.51
CA VAL A 62 -7.00 -4.63 -2.82
C VAL A 62 -8.41 -4.73 -2.27
N ILE A 63 -8.94 -3.67 -1.65
CA ILE A 63 -10.33 -3.62 -1.16
C ILE A 63 -11.31 -3.91 -2.32
N SER A 64 -11.12 -3.25 -3.46
CA SER A 64 -11.95 -3.44 -4.64
C SER A 64 -11.85 -4.87 -5.20
N LEU A 65 -10.63 -5.42 -5.27
CA LEU A 65 -10.40 -6.79 -5.74
C LEU A 65 -11.07 -7.84 -4.86
N PHE A 66 -11.25 -7.56 -3.56
CA PHE A 66 -12.03 -8.41 -2.65
C PHE A 66 -13.55 -8.19 -2.75
N GLY A 67 -14.01 -7.32 -3.64
CA GLY A 67 -15.43 -7.12 -3.93
C GLY A 67 -16.11 -6.06 -3.06
N TYR A 68 -15.36 -5.30 -2.28
CA TYR A 68 -15.89 -4.16 -1.53
C TYR A 68 -15.82 -2.89 -2.36
N ASN A 69 -16.74 -1.96 -2.14
CA ASN A 69 -16.69 -0.64 -2.73
C ASN A 69 -15.73 0.26 -1.91
N PRO A 70 -14.53 0.58 -2.41
CA PRO A 70 -13.58 1.40 -1.64
C PRO A 70 -14.10 2.80 -1.35
N HIS A 71 -14.96 3.36 -2.19
CA HIS A 71 -15.57 4.68 -1.95
C HIS A 71 -16.49 4.71 -0.73
N GLU A 72 -16.94 3.56 -0.27
CA GLU A 72 -17.82 3.44 0.91
C GLU A 72 -17.06 3.00 2.17
N VAL A 73 -16.02 2.17 2.01
CA VAL A 73 -15.38 1.50 3.15
C VAL A 73 -13.95 1.96 3.41
N TYR A 74 -13.32 2.67 2.46
CA TYR A 74 -11.94 3.10 2.62
C TYR A 74 -11.84 4.37 3.46
N THR A 75 -11.18 4.26 4.60
CA THR A 75 -11.00 5.35 5.57
C THR A 75 -9.59 5.92 5.59
N GLY A 76 -8.77 5.52 4.64
CA GLY A 76 -7.37 5.89 4.57
C GLY A 76 -6.43 4.76 5.00
N ARG A 77 -5.17 4.89 4.62
CA ARG A 77 -4.14 3.87 4.83
C ARG A 77 -3.74 3.71 6.30
N GLY A 78 -3.76 4.80 7.06
CA GLY A 78 -3.40 4.78 8.48
C GLY A 78 -4.22 3.78 9.30
N PRO A 79 -5.56 3.86 9.29
CA PRO A 79 -6.41 2.91 10.01
C PRO A 79 -6.20 1.45 9.59
N ILE A 80 -6.05 1.19 8.29
CA ILE A 80 -5.85 -0.18 7.77
C ILE A 80 -4.52 -0.76 8.26
N GLU A 81 -3.44 0.00 8.17
CA GLU A 81 -2.13 -0.44 8.64
C GLU A 81 -2.11 -0.60 10.17
N ALA A 82 -2.74 0.30 10.92
CA ALA A 82 -2.84 0.20 12.37
C ALA A 82 -3.56 -1.08 12.82
N VAL A 83 -4.72 -1.37 12.24
CA VAL A 83 -5.46 -2.62 12.53
C VAL A 83 -4.67 -3.84 12.07
N GLY A 84 -3.98 -3.76 10.93
CA GLY A 84 -3.15 -4.84 10.40
C GLY A 84 -2.01 -5.25 11.33
N VAL A 85 -1.50 -4.35 12.17
CA VAL A 85 -0.50 -4.64 13.21
C VAL A 85 -1.10 -4.91 14.59
N GLY A 86 -2.42 -5.05 14.66
CA GLY A 86 -3.12 -5.42 15.89
C GLY A 86 -3.48 -4.26 16.82
N LEU A 87 -3.38 -3.01 16.35
CA LEU A 87 -3.87 -1.88 17.12
C LEU A 87 -5.40 -1.81 17.07
N SER A 88 -5.99 -1.48 18.20
CA SER A 88 -7.41 -1.14 18.28
C SER A 88 -7.57 0.36 18.21
N ILE A 89 -8.36 0.84 17.27
CA ILE A 89 -8.66 2.27 17.11
C ILE A 89 -10.06 2.53 17.69
N ARG A 90 -10.16 3.46 18.63
CA ARG A 90 -11.46 3.85 19.21
C ARG A 90 -12.15 4.85 18.28
N GLU A 91 -13.20 4.38 17.62
CA GLU A 91 -13.99 5.20 16.72
C GLU A 91 -14.52 6.47 17.40
N GLY A 92 -14.37 7.60 16.72
CA GLY A 92 -14.79 8.92 17.22
C GLY A 92 -13.80 9.58 18.20
N TYR A 93 -12.75 8.89 18.64
CA TYR A 93 -11.77 9.40 19.60
C TYR A 93 -10.33 9.38 19.11
N GLU A 94 -10.00 8.44 18.23
CA GLU A 94 -8.64 8.23 17.76
C GLU A 94 -8.56 8.31 16.25
N ILE A 95 -7.47 8.89 15.76
CA ILE A 95 -7.18 8.99 14.33
C ILE A 95 -5.81 8.36 14.07
N ALA A 96 -5.74 7.44 13.13
CA ALA A 96 -4.50 6.84 12.70
C ALA A 96 -4.03 7.47 11.37
N PHE A 97 -2.79 7.95 11.36
CA PHE A 97 -2.14 8.45 10.16
C PHE A 97 -0.96 7.57 9.78
N ARG A 98 -0.80 7.37 8.48
CA ARG A 98 0.48 6.89 7.97
C ARG A 98 1.39 8.08 7.75
N ALA A 99 2.56 8.06 8.39
CA ALA A 99 3.59 9.07 8.22
C ALA A 99 4.87 8.49 7.60
N ASN A 100 5.65 9.34 6.95
CA ASN A 100 6.97 9.00 6.44
C ASN A 100 7.96 10.07 6.91
N PHE A 101 9.18 9.66 7.20
CA PHE A 101 10.25 10.59 7.46
C PHE A 101 10.68 11.30 6.17
N ALA A 102 11.03 12.55 6.30
CA ALA A 102 11.55 13.37 5.22
C ALA A 102 12.73 14.21 5.74
N THR A 103 13.70 14.48 4.88
CA THR A 103 14.75 15.46 5.16
C THR A 103 14.27 16.83 4.74
N ILE A 104 14.44 17.81 5.62
CA ILE A 104 14.10 19.21 5.36
C ILE A 104 15.35 20.08 5.45
N ASP A 105 15.39 21.14 4.67
CA ASP A 105 16.35 22.22 4.84
C ASP A 105 16.03 22.99 6.12
N PRO A 106 16.97 23.15 7.07
CA PRO A 106 16.69 23.76 8.35
C PRO A 106 16.37 25.26 8.27
N LEU A 107 16.86 25.94 7.24
CA LEU A 107 16.66 27.38 7.04
C LEU A 107 15.39 27.67 6.25
N THR A 108 15.22 27.01 5.11
CA THR A 108 14.10 27.26 4.20
C THR A 108 12.85 26.45 4.51
N LYS A 109 12.98 25.42 5.38
CA LYS A 109 11.92 24.46 5.72
C LYS A 109 11.38 23.68 4.51
N LYS A 110 12.09 23.69 3.38
CA LYS A 110 11.71 22.90 2.19
C LYS A 110 12.11 21.44 2.35
N ILE A 111 11.29 20.56 1.85
CA ILE A 111 11.61 19.12 1.78
C ILE A 111 12.71 18.91 0.73
N ILE A 112 13.85 18.35 1.18
CA ILE A 112 14.97 17.96 0.33
C ILE A 112 14.77 16.54 -0.18
N ASP A 113 14.45 15.62 0.74
CA ASP A 113 14.18 14.21 0.42
C ASP A 113 12.93 13.73 1.17
N ARG A 114 11.88 13.42 0.41
CA ARG A 114 10.63 12.86 0.92
C ARG A 114 10.67 11.34 1.11
N ARG A 115 11.75 10.69 0.72
CA ARG A 115 11.88 9.22 0.70
C ARG A 115 12.99 8.71 1.62
N VAL A 116 13.49 9.56 2.50
CA VAL A 116 14.60 9.21 3.40
C VAL A 116 14.32 7.93 4.19
N GLY A 117 13.07 7.65 4.53
CA GLY A 117 12.67 6.41 5.20
C GLY A 117 13.04 5.12 4.47
N ARG A 118 13.30 5.18 3.15
CA ARG A 118 13.75 4.02 2.37
C ARG A 118 15.24 3.69 2.56
N SER A 119 16.03 4.65 3.04
CA SER A 119 17.46 4.49 3.33
C SER A 119 17.77 4.27 4.80
N LEU A 120 16.78 4.44 5.68
CA LEU A 120 16.93 4.17 7.12
C LEU A 120 17.01 2.67 7.37
N SER A 121 17.94 2.27 8.23
CA SER A 121 17.92 0.92 8.82
C SER A 121 16.72 0.74 9.75
N GLY A 122 16.36 -0.50 10.04
CA GLY A 122 15.28 -0.78 10.97
C GLY A 122 15.53 -0.27 12.39
N GLU A 123 16.79 -0.14 12.80
CA GLU A 123 17.17 0.40 14.10
C GLU A 123 17.03 1.93 14.15
N GLU A 124 17.54 2.63 13.16
CA GLU A 124 17.37 4.08 13.01
C GLU A 124 15.90 4.49 12.93
N ALA A 125 15.11 3.76 12.18
CA ALA A 125 13.67 4.01 12.08
C ALA A 125 12.94 3.83 13.43
N ARG A 126 13.36 2.82 14.24
CA ARG A 126 12.80 2.62 15.59
C ARG A 126 13.19 3.74 16.54
N GLU A 127 14.44 4.20 16.50
CA GLU A 127 14.89 5.30 17.36
C GLU A 127 14.15 6.60 17.03
N LEU A 128 14.01 6.90 15.73
CA LEU A 128 13.23 8.06 15.29
C LEU A 128 11.76 7.95 15.70
N ALA A 129 11.14 6.79 15.58
CA ALA A 129 9.77 6.59 16.03
C ALA A 129 9.62 6.77 17.54
N LYS A 130 10.55 6.27 18.35
CA LYS A 130 10.56 6.50 19.81
C LYS A 130 10.64 7.98 20.18
N SER A 131 11.34 8.80 19.39
CA SER A 131 11.41 10.23 19.62
C SER A 131 10.09 10.97 19.42
N LEU A 132 9.17 10.34 18.67
CA LEU A 132 7.81 10.85 18.42
C LEU A 132 6.78 10.27 19.40
N ASP A 133 7.17 9.26 20.17
CA ASP A 133 6.27 8.62 21.12
C ASP A 133 5.91 9.58 22.25
N ASN A 134 4.63 9.62 22.61
CA ASN A 134 4.08 10.56 23.59
C ASN A 134 4.30 12.05 23.24
N MET A 135 4.37 12.37 21.95
CA MET A 135 4.47 13.76 21.51
C MET A 135 3.19 14.53 21.87
N ASP A 136 3.34 15.61 22.61
CA ASP A 136 2.25 16.55 22.84
C ASP A 136 1.97 17.37 21.58
N LEU A 137 0.81 17.18 21.00
CA LEU A 137 0.32 17.95 19.85
C LEU A 137 -0.61 19.08 20.26
N GLY A 138 -0.59 19.48 21.53
CA GLY A 138 -1.40 20.54 22.11
C GLY A 138 -2.77 20.05 22.56
N ILE A 139 -3.66 19.75 21.63
CA ILE A 139 -5.02 19.24 21.92
C ILE A 139 -5.16 17.72 21.77
N TYR A 140 -4.10 17.05 21.31
CA TYR A 140 -4.08 15.60 21.07
C TYR A 140 -2.80 14.97 21.61
N ASP A 141 -2.92 13.83 22.25
CA ASP A 141 -1.79 12.96 22.56
C ASP A 141 -1.42 12.12 21.36
N GLY A 142 -0.16 12.09 20.98
CA GLY A 142 0.34 11.32 19.82
C GLY A 142 1.16 10.12 20.24
N TYR A 143 0.90 8.97 19.61
CA TYR A 143 1.73 7.79 19.71
C TYR A 143 2.28 7.45 18.33
N ALA A 144 3.57 7.16 18.25
CA ALA A 144 4.23 6.75 17.01
C ALA A 144 4.53 5.25 17.03
N LEU A 145 4.14 4.56 15.97
CA LEU A 145 4.48 3.15 15.75
C LEU A 145 5.42 3.05 14.55
N SER A 146 6.62 2.50 14.75
CA SER A 146 7.52 2.18 13.65
C SER A 146 7.12 0.84 13.06
N LEU A 147 6.48 0.86 11.90
CA LEU A 147 6.32 -0.32 11.06
C LEU A 147 7.65 -0.55 10.32
N ILE A 148 8.40 -1.52 10.82
CA ILE A 148 9.54 -2.02 10.07
C ILE A 148 8.97 -2.95 9.03
N HIS A 149 9.24 -2.64 7.78
CA HIS A 149 8.83 -3.49 6.67
C HIS A 149 9.29 -4.92 6.90
N ILE A 150 8.30 -5.78 6.91
CA ILE A 150 8.45 -7.21 6.75
C ILE A 150 8.83 -7.48 5.30
#